data_abb8c53c9f40a0050fa27372df2a0eb8
#
_entry.id   abb8c53c9f40a0050fa27372df2a0eb8
#
_cell.length_a   1.000
_cell.length_b   1.000
_cell.length_c   1.000
_cell.angle_alpha   90.00
_cell.angle_beta   90.00
_cell.angle_gamma   90.00
#
_symmetry.space_group_name_H-M   'P 1'
#
loop_
_entity.id
_entity.type
_entity.pdbx_description
1 polymer ?
#
loop_
_entity_poly.entity_id
_entity_poly.type
_entity_poly.pdbx_seq_one_letter_code
_entity_poly.pdbx_strand_id
1 'polypeptide(L)'
;MGHNATIHGAIIKDSCLIGMGATVLDNAIVEEGCIIAANALVLSGAHLEPNSVYAGVPAKKVKEITPEQRETIVKRTARDYQLYASWYKEEE
;
A
#
# COMPACT_ATOMS: atom_id res chain seq x y z
N MET A 1 -1.94 -7.31 -4.30
CA MET A 1 -2.96 -6.29 -3.92
C MET A 1 -3.90 -6.85 -2.87
N GLY A 2 -4.38 -6.01 -1.98
CA GLY A 2 -5.37 -6.41 -1.01
C GLY A 2 -6.78 -6.45 -1.59
N HIS A 3 -7.73 -6.97 -0.81
CA HIS A 3 -9.13 -6.99 -1.20
C HIS A 3 -9.68 -5.59 -1.39
N ASN A 4 -10.49 -5.41 -2.41
CA ASN A 4 -11.14 -4.14 -2.72
C ASN A 4 -10.18 -2.99 -3.01
N ALA A 5 -8.93 -3.27 -3.27
CA ALA A 5 -8.02 -2.24 -3.75
C ALA A 5 -8.43 -1.83 -5.16
N THR A 6 -8.44 -0.53 -5.42
CA THR A 6 -8.86 0.03 -6.71
C THR A 6 -7.71 0.78 -7.34
N ILE A 7 -7.38 0.45 -8.58
CA ILE A 7 -6.31 1.11 -9.31
C ILE A 7 -6.85 1.61 -10.64
N HIS A 8 -6.81 2.92 -10.85
CA HIS A 8 -7.25 3.56 -12.08
C HIS A 8 -6.04 4.08 -12.83
N GLY A 9 -5.80 3.63 -14.05
CA GLY A 9 -4.81 4.20 -14.94
C GLY A 9 -3.47 4.62 -14.34
N ALA A 10 -3.07 3.99 -13.25
CA ALA A 10 -1.83 4.30 -12.54
C ALA A 10 -0.73 3.33 -12.95
N ILE A 11 0.52 3.74 -12.71
CA ILE A 11 1.68 2.88 -12.93
C ILE A 11 2.14 2.37 -11.57
N ILE A 12 2.06 1.06 -11.38
CA ILE A 12 2.54 0.40 -10.17
C ILE A 12 3.75 -0.43 -10.54
N LYS A 13 4.90 -0.05 -10.02
CA LYS A 13 6.15 -0.76 -10.34
C LYS A 13 6.30 -2.02 -9.49
N ASP A 14 7.40 -2.74 -9.70
CA ASP A 14 7.58 -4.05 -9.09
C ASP A 14 7.64 -4.01 -7.57
N SER A 15 7.23 -5.11 -6.98
CA SER A 15 7.39 -5.35 -5.55
C SER A 15 6.63 -4.38 -4.65
N CYS A 16 5.55 -3.79 -5.15
CA CYS A 16 4.68 -2.94 -4.34
C CYS A 16 3.63 -3.76 -3.62
N LEU A 17 3.29 -3.33 -2.42
CA LEU A 17 2.20 -3.93 -1.64
C LEU A 17 1.09 -2.89 -1.49
N ILE A 18 -0.07 -3.20 -2.05
CA ILE A 18 -1.24 -2.31 -2.00
C ILE A 18 -2.21 -2.87 -0.98
N GLY A 19 -2.46 -2.11 0.07
CA GLY A 19 -3.31 -2.55 1.16
C GLY A 19 -4.78 -2.66 0.79
N MET A 20 -5.51 -3.37 1.62
CA MET A 20 -6.94 -3.62 1.44
C MET A 20 -7.72 -2.31 1.40
N GLY A 21 -8.59 -2.14 0.41
CA GLY A 21 -9.40 -0.95 0.28
C GLY A 21 -8.69 0.31 -0.17
N ALA A 22 -7.39 0.23 -0.46
CA ALA A 22 -6.65 1.39 -0.95
C ALA A 22 -7.08 1.75 -2.37
N THR A 23 -7.01 3.03 -2.70
CA THR A 23 -7.36 3.54 -4.02
C THR A 23 -6.18 4.31 -4.60
N VAL A 24 -5.80 3.99 -5.83
CA VAL A 24 -4.73 4.69 -6.56
C VAL A 24 -5.35 5.29 -7.82
N LEU A 25 -5.33 6.61 -7.92
CA LEU A 25 -6.02 7.31 -8.99
C LEU A 25 -5.14 7.47 -10.25
N ASP A 26 -5.76 7.99 -11.31
CA ASP A 26 -5.13 8.09 -12.63
C ASP A 26 -3.81 8.84 -12.59
N ASN A 27 -2.87 8.40 -13.41
CA ASN A 27 -1.58 9.04 -13.60
C ASN A 27 -0.68 9.06 -12.36
N ALA A 28 -1.07 8.37 -11.29
CA ALA A 28 -0.17 8.19 -10.15
C ALA A 28 0.93 7.20 -10.53
N ILE A 29 2.11 7.42 -9.98
CA ILE A 29 3.24 6.52 -10.18
C ILE A 29 3.68 6.01 -8.80
N VAL A 30 3.59 4.70 -8.61
CA VAL A 30 4.03 4.04 -7.38
C VAL A 30 5.34 3.35 -7.68
N GLU A 31 6.43 3.91 -7.18
CA GLU A 31 7.76 3.39 -7.45
C GLU A 31 7.99 2.05 -6.76
N GLU A 32 9.06 1.38 -7.17
CA GLU A 32 9.40 0.05 -6.70
C GLU A 32 9.48 -0.03 -5.18
N GLY A 33 8.92 -1.10 -4.63
CA GLY A 33 9.06 -1.41 -3.22
C GLY A 33 8.18 -0.61 -2.28
N CYS A 34 7.22 0.14 -2.80
CA CYS A 34 6.30 0.91 -1.97
C CYS A 34 5.31 0.03 -1.24
N ILE A 35 4.91 0.47 -0.06
CA ILE A 35 3.82 -0.14 0.69
C ILE A 35 2.75 0.93 0.87
N ILE A 36 1.55 0.65 0.39
CA ILE A 36 0.41 1.54 0.56
C ILE A 36 -0.52 0.91 1.59
N ALA A 37 -0.76 1.63 2.67
CA ALA A 37 -1.57 1.12 3.77
C ALA A 37 -3.02 0.91 3.36
N ALA A 38 -3.73 0.08 4.12
CA ALA A 38 -5.13 -0.17 3.87
C ALA A 38 -5.94 1.14 3.90
N ASN A 39 -6.89 1.24 2.99
CA ASN A 39 -7.80 2.39 2.86
C ASN A 39 -7.13 3.72 2.55
N ALA A 40 -5.87 3.72 2.15
CA ALA A 40 -5.19 4.94 1.73
C ALA A 40 -5.70 5.40 0.37
N LEU A 41 -5.63 6.70 0.12
CA LEU A 41 -6.03 7.28 -1.16
C LEU A 41 -4.83 7.98 -1.80
N VAL A 42 -4.33 7.42 -2.88
CA VAL A 42 -3.24 8.04 -3.66
C VAL A 42 -3.86 8.90 -4.76
N LEU A 43 -3.62 10.19 -4.69
CA LEU A 43 -4.25 11.15 -5.59
C LEU A 43 -3.71 11.05 -7.02
N SER A 44 -4.51 11.55 -7.97
CA SER A 44 -4.10 11.60 -9.37
C SER A 44 -2.80 12.37 -9.54
N GLY A 45 -1.90 11.82 -10.34
CA GLY A 45 -0.63 12.46 -10.63
C GLY A 45 0.41 12.37 -9.52
N ALA A 46 0.10 11.72 -8.40
CA ALA A 46 1.07 11.56 -7.32
C ALA A 46 2.23 10.67 -7.77
N HIS A 47 3.42 10.99 -7.30
CA HIS A 47 4.60 10.19 -7.57
C HIS A 47 5.20 9.74 -6.25
N LEU A 48 4.99 8.49 -5.89
CA LEU A 48 5.43 7.94 -4.62
C LEU A 48 6.89 7.46 -4.72
N GLU A 49 7.69 7.84 -3.73
CA GLU A 49 9.10 7.48 -3.71
C GLU A 49 9.29 5.98 -3.49
N PRO A 50 10.37 5.38 -4.03
CA PRO A 50 10.61 3.95 -3.85
C PRO A 50 10.89 3.59 -2.40
N ASN A 51 10.62 2.34 -2.05
CA ASN A 51 10.92 1.78 -0.74
C ASN A 51 10.38 2.61 0.42
N SER A 52 9.14 3.08 0.28
CA SER A 52 8.51 3.94 1.28
C SER A 52 7.12 3.45 1.62
N VAL A 53 6.65 3.80 2.80
CA VAL A 53 5.30 3.48 3.26
C VAL A 53 4.45 4.73 3.18
N TYR A 54 3.30 4.61 2.53
CA TYR A 54 2.33 5.69 2.40
C TYR A 54 1.01 5.31 3.05
N ALA A 55 0.40 6.24 3.75
CA ALA A 55 -0.86 5.99 4.47
C ALA A 55 -1.71 7.25 4.52
N GLY A 56 -3.01 7.05 4.72
CA GLY A 56 -3.96 8.14 4.96
C GLY A 56 -4.71 8.58 3.72
N VAL A 57 -5.57 9.58 3.91
CA VAL A 57 -6.41 10.18 2.88
C VAL A 57 -6.24 11.70 2.96
N PRO A 58 -5.50 12.33 2.06
CA PRO A 58 -4.68 11.73 0.99
C PRO A 58 -3.46 11.01 1.54
N ALA A 59 -2.97 10.02 0.81
CA ALA A 59 -1.81 9.25 1.24
C ALA A 59 -0.58 10.12 1.32
N LYS A 60 0.15 9.98 2.43
CA LYS A 60 1.39 10.71 2.65
C LYS A 60 2.46 9.74 3.11
N LYS A 61 3.71 10.08 2.80
CA LYS A 61 4.84 9.27 3.19
C LYS A 61 4.96 9.21 4.71
N VAL A 62 4.90 8.01 5.24
CA VAL A 62 5.03 7.76 6.68
C VAL A 62 6.49 7.55 7.04
N LYS A 63 7.19 6.74 6.25
CA LYS A 63 8.60 6.42 6.50
C LYS A 63 9.21 5.75 5.28
N GLU A 64 10.53 5.71 5.26
CA GLU A 64 11.27 4.90 4.31
C GLU A 64 11.59 3.56 4.95
N ILE A 65 11.69 2.52 4.13
CA ILE A 65 12.04 1.18 4.61
C ILE A 65 13.17 0.61 3.77
N THR A 66 13.98 -0.25 4.38
CA THR A 66 14.99 -0.99 3.64
C THR A 66 14.33 -2.14 2.89
N PRO A 67 14.96 -2.67 1.83
CA PRO A 67 14.44 -3.87 1.17
C PRO A 67 14.24 -5.04 2.13
N GLU A 68 15.10 -5.16 3.14
CA GLU A 68 15.00 -6.22 4.14
C GLU A 68 13.76 -6.04 5.02
N GLN A 69 13.50 -4.81 5.46
CA GLN A 69 12.30 -4.52 6.24
C GLN A 69 11.04 -4.78 5.43
N ARG A 70 11.04 -4.37 4.17
CA ARG A 70 9.90 -4.60 3.28
C ARG A 70 9.62 -6.09 3.14
N GLU A 71 10.66 -6.88 2.96
CA GLU A 71 10.51 -8.33 2.82
C GLU A 71 9.87 -8.95 4.06
N THR A 72 10.30 -8.50 5.23
CA THR A 72 9.72 -8.95 6.50
C THR A 72 8.24 -8.60 6.59
N ILE A 73 7.88 -7.37 6.23
CA ILE A 73 6.49 -6.92 6.25
C ILE A 73 5.63 -7.73 5.28
N VAL A 74 6.12 -7.95 4.07
CA VAL A 74 5.40 -8.71 3.05
C VAL A 74 5.16 -10.15 3.51
N LYS A 75 6.18 -10.79 4.05
CA LYS A 75 6.06 -12.16 4.56
C LYS A 75 5.05 -12.24 5.70
N ARG A 76 5.12 -11.29 6.62
CA ARG A 76 4.20 -11.25 7.75
C ARG A 76 2.76 -11.03 7.28
N THR A 77 2.56 -10.12 6.35
CA THR A 77 1.23 -9.85 5.80
C THR A 77 0.65 -11.08 5.12
N ALA A 78 1.43 -11.77 4.32
CA ALA A 78 0.97 -12.96 3.63
C ALA A 78 0.61 -14.08 4.62
N ARG A 79 1.40 -14.25 5.68
CA ARG A 79 1.19 -15.29 6.66
C ARG A 79 -0.02 -15.01 7.55
N ASP A 80 -0.18 -13.76 7.96
CA ASP A 80 -1.18 -13.37 8.94
C ASP A 80 -2.39 -12.65 8.34
N TYR A 81 -2.61 -12.86 7.07
CA TYR A 81 -3.64 -12.12 6.33
C TYR A 81 -5.03 -12.22 6.96
N GLN A 82 -5.43 -13.41 7.37
CA GLN A 82 -6.73 -13.62 7.99
C GLN A 82 -6.83 -12.93 9.35
N LEU A 83 -5.75 -12.89 10.07
CA LEU A 83 -5.70 -12.20 11.36
C LEU A 83 -5.92 -10.69 11.17
N TYR A 84 -5.31 -10.12 10.13
CA TYR A 84 -5.54 -8.72 9.79
C TYR A 84 -7.00 -8.43 9.49
N ALA A 85 -7.63 -9.28 8.71
CA ALA A 85 -9.04 -9.11 8.39
C ALA A 85 -9.89 -9.15 9.66
N SER A 86 -9.56 -10.04 10.56
CA SER A 86 -10.25 -10.18 11.84
C SER A 86 -10.12 -8.92 12.69
N TRP A 87 -8.93 -8.35 12.75
CA TRP A 87 -8.69 -7.12 13.48
C TRP A 87 -9.51 -5.95 12.94
N TYR A 88 -9.58 -5.82 11.63
CA TYR A 88 -10.38 -4.76 11.03
C TYR A 88 -11.84 -4.86 11.42
N LYS A 89 -12.36 -6.07 11.45
CA LYS A 89 -13.75 -6.26 11.84
C LYS A 89 -14.01 -5.89 13.29
N GLU A 90 -13.07 -6.18 14.16
CA GLU A 90 -13.21 -5.86 15.58
C GLU A 90 -13.16 -4.36 15.84
N GLU A 91 -12.42 -3.62 15.04
CA GLU A 91 -12.28 -2.18 15.21
C GLU A 91 -13.47 -1.40 14.66
N GLU A 92 -14.23 -2.00 13.79
CA GLU A 92 -15.43 -1.37 13.24
C GLU A 92 -16.57 -1.39 14.24
#